data_6ab8967640d4107c2ffdf75344fbfd16
#
_entry.id   6ab8967640d4107c2ffdf75344fbfd16
#
_cell.length_a   1.000
_cell.length_b   1.000
_cell.length_c   1.000
_cell.angle_alpha   90.00
_cell.angle_beta   90.00
_cell.angle_gamma   90.00
#
_symmetry.space_group_name_H-M   'P 1'
#
loop_
_entity.id
_entity.type
_entity.pdbx_description
1 polymer ?
#
loop_
_entity_poly.entity_id
_entity_poly.type
_entity_poly.pdbx_seq_one_letter_code
_entity_poly.pdbx_strand_id
1 'polypeptide(L)'
;PCNEVFVWLTNGTPVRIPLRPERQFLLNAADVDAHWSERTRGLLLASPANPTGAMLASDSLRSLADLVRQRQGFLILDEIYQGLVYETERPCRSGLEVADDLYVLNSFSKYFNMTGWRLGWLVVPEVLVPVIERLAQNLFICASTVAQLAALACFAPESLAEYERRRAEFKARRDYFIPALNDLGLTVPVAPDGAF
;
A
#
# COMPACT_ATOMS: atom_id res chain seq x y z
N PRO A 1 3.77 5.93 -9.67
CA PRO A 1 3.55 6.86 -10.81
C PRO A 1 2.10 7.30 -10.93
N CYS A 2 1.11 6.42 -10.58
CA CYS A 2 -0.31 6.74 -10.75
C CYS A 2 -0.84 7.74 -9.71
N ASN A 3 -0.22 7.82 -8.54
CA ASN A 3 -0.73 8.62 -7.42
C ASN A 3 -0.86 10.11 -7.77
N GLU A 4 0.08 10.65 -8.52
CA GLU A 4 0.02 12.04 -8.98
C GLU A 4 -1.15 12.30 -9.92
N VAL A 5 -1.46 11.34 -10.80
CA VAL A 5 -2.57 11.44 -11.72
C VAL A 5 -3.89 11.52 -10.94
N PHE A 6 -4.04 10.74 -9.87
CA PHE A 6 -5.22 10.82 -9.01
C PHE A 6 -5.36 12.19 -8.34
N VAL A 7 -4.24 12.76 -7.88
CA VAL A 7 -4.25 14.11 -7.29
C VAL A 7 -4.65 15.16 -8.35
N TRP A 8 -4.11 15.08 -9.57
CA TRP A 8 -4.48 16.00 -10.65
C TRP A 8 -5.94 15.87 -11.07
N LEU A 9 -6.48 14.66 -11.12
CA LEU A 9 -7.90 14.42 -11.47
C LEU A 9 -8.87 15.08 -10.47
N THR A 10 -8.42 15.35 -9.26
CA THR A 10 -9.19 16.08 -8.24
C THR A 10 -8.81 17.56 -8.14
N ASN A 11 -8.14 18.10 -9.17
CA ASN A 11 -7.61 19.48 -9.21
C ASN A 11 -6.60 19.78 -8.08
N GLY A 12 -5.99 18.75 -7.51
CA GLY A 12 -4.93 18.88 -6.52
C GLY A 12 -3.57 19.13 -7.16
N THR A 13 -2.65 19.64 -6.35
CA THR A 13 -1.23 19.77 -6.73
C THR A 13 -0.42 18.75 -5.94
N PRO A 14 0.18 17.73 -6.57
CA PRO A 14 0.98 16.77 -5.86
C PRO A 14 2.32 17.39 -5.42
N VAL A 15 2.68 17.16 -4.16
CA VAL A 15 3.99 17.49 -3.59
C VAL A 15 4.75 16.18 -3.39
N ARG A 16 5.91 16.06 -4.05
CA ARG A 16 6.74 14.85 -3.95
C ARG A 16 7.71 14.98 -2.79
N ILE A 17 7.80 13.94 -1.98
CA ILE A 17 8.83 13.78 -0.96
C ILE A 17 9.81 12.71 -1.48
N PRO A 18 11.05 13.08 -1.84
CA PRO A 18 12.01 12.12 -2.38
C PRO A 18 12.49 11.18 -1.28
N LEU A 19 12.35 9.88 -1.50
CA LEU A 19 12.88 8.84 -0.64
C LEU A 19 14.26 8.39 -1.14
N ARG A 20 15.18 8.08 -0.21
CA ARG A 20 16.57 7.79 -0.51
C ARG A 20 16.97 6.42 0.03
N PRO A 21 17.90 5.71 -0.65
CA PRO A 21 18.37 4.40 -0.23
C PRO A 21 19.10 4.43 1.12
N GLU A 22 19.78 5.53 1.47
CA GLU A 22 20.46 5.71 2.76
C GLU A 22 19.50 5.62 3.96
N ARG A 23 18.21 5.84 3.70
CA ARG A 23 17.12 5.68 4.67
C ARG A 23 16.21 4.50 4.32
N GLN A 24 16.72 3.53 3.58
CA GLN A 24 15.95 2.35 3.15
C GLN A 24 14.65 2.71 2.40
N PHE A 25 14.60 3.85 1.71
CA PHE A 25 13.40 4.40 1.08
C PHE A 25 12.21 4.60 2.02
N LEU A 26 12.45 4.74 3.32
CA LEU A 26 11.40 4.94 4.32
C LEU A 26 11.10 6.42 4.53
N LEU A 27 9.82 6.74 4.59
CA LEU A 27 9.30 8.07 4.93
C LEU A 27 9.20 8.22 6.45
N ASN A 28 9.54 9.38 6.96
CA ASN A 28 9.33 9.73 8.37
C ASN A 28 8.48 10.99 8.53
N ALA A 29 8.00 11.24 9.75
CA ALA A 29 7.13 12.36 10.04
C ALA A 29 7.83 13.73 9.81
N ALA A 30 9.12 13.85 10.07
CA ALA A 30 9.85 15.11 9.85
C ALA A 30 9.96 15.47 8.37
N ASP A 31 10.14 14.47 7.49
CA ASP A 31 10.14 14.69 6.03
C ASP A 31 8.77 15.19 5.55
N VAL A 32 7.68 14.65 6.10
CA VAL A 32 6.31 15.08 5.77
C VAL A 32 6.05 16.48 6.29
N ASP A 33 6.42 16.75 7.54
CA ASP A 33 6.23 18.06 8.18
C ASP A 33 6.94 19.19 7.43
N ALA A 34 8.17 18.93 6.98
CA ALA A 34 8.97 19.89 6.19
C ALA A 34 8.32 20.23 4.82
N HIS A 35 7.45 19.36 4.28
CA HIS A 35 6.74 19.58 3.01
C HIS A 35 5.27 19.97 3.21
N TRP A 36 4.80 20.02 4.47
CA TRP A 36 3.41 20.39 4.77
C TRP A 36 3.21 21.89 4.73
N SER A 37 2.13 22.34 4.14
CA SER A 37 1.74 23.76 4.08
C SER A 37 0.26 23.90 4.44
N GLU A 38 -0.21 25.15 4.60
CA GLU A 38 -1.64 25.46 4.82
C GLU A 38 -2.55 24.95 3.68
N ARG A 39 -1.98 24.72 2.50
CA ARG A 39 -2.69 24.19 1.33
C ARG A 39 -2.70 22.67 1.27
N THR A 40 -1.87 22.00 2.04
CA THR A 40 -1.82 20.53 2.08
C THR A 40 -3.09 19.98 2.72
N ARG A 41 -3.64 18.93 2.13
CA ARG A 41 -4.89 18.29 2.58
C ARG A 41 -4.68 16.87 3.07
N GLY A 42 -3.67 16.19 2.59
CA GLY A 42 -3.45 14.81 3.00
C GLY A 42 -2.11 14.27 2.54
N LEU A 43 -1.81 13.08 3.02
CA LEU A 43 -0.66 12.27 2.65
C LEU A 43 -1.17 10.99 1.99
N LEU A 44 -0.57 10.62 0.86
CA LEU A 44 -0.79 9.34 0.20
C LEU A 44 0.52 8.58 0.15
N LEU A 45 0.53 7.38 0.69
CA LEU A 45 1.71 6.51 0.71
C LEU A 45 1.30 5.05 0.52
N ALA A 46 2.27 4.19 0.19
CA ALA A 46 2.08 2.76 0.07
C ALA A 46 3.03 2.00 1.00
N SER A 47 2.54 0.92 1.60
CA SER A 47 3.35 0.01 2.42
C SER A 47 2.81 -1.43 2.29
N PRO A 48 3.55 -2.35 1.65
CA PRO A 48 4.83 -2.18 0.93
C PRO A 48 4.75 -1.23 -0.27
N ALA A 49 5.81 -0.47 -0.51
CA ALA A 49 5.86 0.57 -1.53
C ALA A 49 6.27 0.05 -2.91
N ASN A 50 5.60 0.50 -3.96
CA ASN A 50 6.01 0.26 -5.35
C ASN A 50 6.89 1.46 -5.83
N PRO A 51 8.11 1.26 -6.32
CA PRO A 51 8.74 -0.03 -6.73
C PRO A 51 9.74 -0.59 -5.72
N THR A 52 9.92 0.02 -4.56
CA THR A 52 11.06 -0.28 -3.66
C THR A 52 10.84 -1.52 -2.80
N GLY A 53 9.59 -1.96 -2.63
CA GLY A 53 9.24 -3.02 -1.69
C GLY A 53 9.45 -2.64 -0.22
N ALA A 54 9.81 -1.39 0.07
CA ALA A 54 10.05 -0.92 1.43
C ALA A 54 8.75 -0.91 2.25
N MET A 55 8.84 -1.30 3.52
CA MET A 55 7.71 -1.45 4.41
C MET A 55 7.87 -0.57 5.66
N LEU A 56 6.83 0.19 5.98
CA LEU A 56 6.79 1.01 7.18
C LEU A 56 6.54 0.15 8.43
N ALA A 57 7.34 0.37 9.47
CA ALA A 57 7.05 -0.18 10.79
C ALA A 57 5.82 0.51 11.41
N SER A 58 5.10 -0.21 12.30
CA SER A 58 3.89 0.30 12.95
C SER A 58 4.11 1.63 13.67
N ASP A 59 5.25 1.80 14.36
CA ASP A 59 5.56 3.05 15.07
C ASP A 59 5.81 4.22 14.12
N SER A 60 6.46 3.96 12.98
CA SER A 60 6.65 4.99 11.93
C SER A 60 5.32 5.39 11.32
N LEU A 61 4.45 4.42 11.03
CA LEU A 61 3.11 4.69 10.51
C LEU A 61 2.25 5.46 11.52
N ARG A 62 2.34 5.11 12.81
CA ARG A 62 1.68 5.85 13.90
C ARG A 62 2.13 7.30 13.95
N SER A 63 3.44 7.53 13.90
CA SER A 63 4.01 8.90 13.91
C SER A 63 3.54 9.72 12.71
N LEU A 64 3.42 9.11 11.53
CA LEU A 64 2.86 9.75 10.33
C LEU A 64 1.36 10.06 10.49
N ALA A 65 0.57 9.12 11.00
CA ALA A 65 -0.86 9.31 11.26
C ALA A 65 -1.10 10.43 12.27
N ASP A 66 -0.34 10.45 13.36
CA ASP A 66 -0.45 11.49 14.39
C ASP A 66 -0.08 12.88 13.84
N LEU A 67 0.98 12.99 13.04
CA LEU A 67 1.32 14.25 12.37
C LEU A 67 0.20 14.72 11.45
N VAL A 68 -0.30 13.85 10.58
CA VAL A 68 -1.36 14.19 9.63
C VAL A 68 -2.63 14.63 10.36
N ARG A 69 -2.98 13.96 11.47
CA ARG A 69 -4.10 14.35 12.33
C ARG A 69 -3.89 15.71 12.98
N GLN A 70 -2.69 15.99 13.52
CA GLN A 70 -2.34 17.31 14.08
C GLN A 70 -2.44 18.44 13.04
N ARG A 71 -2.14 18.13 11.79
CA ARG A 71 -2.25 19.04 10.65
C ARG A 71 -3.68 19.09 10.05
N GLN A 72 -4.66 18.41 10.66
CA GLN A 72 -6.05 18.33 10.20
C GLN A 72 -6.18 17.81 8.76
N GLY A 73 -5.27 16.95 8.37
CA GLY A 73 -5.24 16.27 7.07
C GLY A 73 -5.85 14.88 7.11
N PHE A 74 -5.76 14.18 5.98
CA PHE A 74 -6.13 12.76 5.88
C PHE A 74 -4.94 11.92 5.39
N LEU A 75 -4.89 10.67 5.81
CA LEU A 75 -3.87 9.71 5.38
C LEU A 75 -4.51 8.59 4.57
N ILE A 76 -4.09 8.48 3.31
CA ILE A 76 -4.43 7.35 2.44
C ILE A 76 -3.24 6.39 2.44
N LEU A 77 -3.49 5.15 2.83
CA LEU A 77 -2.51 4.06 2.87
C LEU A 77 -2.88 3.00 1.83
N ASP A 78 -2.02 2.83 0.84
CA ASP A 78 -2.15 1.78 -0.17
C ASP A 78 -1.45 0.52 0.34
N GLU A 79 -2.25 -0.50 0.68
CA GLU A 79 -1.80 -1.80 1.19
C GLU A 79 -1.92 -2.92 0.15
N ILE A 80 -2.00 -2.59 -1.13
CA ILE A 80 -2.23 -3.58 -2.19
C ILE A 80 -1.21 -4.74 -2.18
N TYR A 81 -0.01 -4.53 -1.65
CA TYR A 81 1.05 -5.53 -1.57
C TYR A 81 1.19 -6.19 -0.19
N GLN A 82 0.32 -5.88 0.77
CA GLN A 82 0.43 -6.32 2.16
C GLN A 82 0.59 -7.85 2.31
N GLY A 83 -0.13 -8.66 1.54
CA GLY A 83 -0.01 -10.12 1.56
C GLY A 83 1.30 -10.66 0.97
N LEU A 84 2.09 -9.84 0.27
CA LEU A 84 3.33 -10.25 -0.39
C LEU A 84 4.59 -9.84 0.40
N VAL A 85 4.52 -9.81 1.71
CA VAL A 85 5.67 -9.55 2.59
C VAL A 85 6.48 -10.84 2.78
N TYR A 86 7.81 -10.72 2.71
CA TYR A 86 8.72 -11.87 2.75
C TYR A 86 9.24 -12.19 4.15
N GLU A 87 9.38 -11.18 5.01
CA GLU A 87 9.87 -11.36 6.36
C GLU A 87 8.73 -11.58 7.35
N THR A 88 8.70 -12.75 7.99
CA THR A 88 7.65 -13.11 8.95
C THR A 88 7.89 -12.55 10.35
N GLU A 89 9.15 -12.19 10.67
CA GLU A 89 9.51 -11.61 11.98
C GLU A 89 9.03 -10.15 12.13
N ARG A 90 8.75 -9.49 11.01
CA ARG A 90 8.13 -8.16 10.96
C ARG A 90 6.82 -8.26 10.19
N PRO A 91 5.76 -8.79 10.81
CA PRO A 91 4.49 -8.94 10.11
C PRO A 91 4.04 -7.58 9.58
N CYS A 92 3.71 -7.54 8.29
CA CYS A 92 3.02 -6.39 7.72
C CYS A 92 1.68 -6.26 8.40
N ARG A 93 1.57 -5.30 9.28
CA ARG A 93 0.31 -4.99 9.94
C ARG A 93 -0.43 -3.95 9.12
N SER A 94 -1.74 -4.09 9.08
CA SER A 94 -2.58 -3.07 8.46
C SER A 94 -2.48 -1.75 9.23
N GLY A 95 -2.57 -0.63 8.53
CA GLY A 95 -2.75 0.67 9.16
C GLY A 95 -3.95 0.73 10.11
N LEU A 96 -4.94 -0.13 9.91
CA LEU A 96 -6.12 -0.27 10.77
C LEU A 96 -5.79 -0.76 12.19
N GLU A 97 -4.63 -1.40 12.40
CA GLU A 97 -4.13 -1.72 13.74
C GLU A 97 -3.43 -0.53 14.42
N VAL A 98 -3.16 0.52 13.63
CA VAL A 98 -2.40 1.70 14.08
C VAL A 98 -3.32 2.86 14.40
N ALA A 99 -4.34 3.10 13.55
CA ALA A 99 -5.28 4.20 13.70
C ALA A 99 -6.60 3.90 12.94
N ASP A 100 -7.71 4.45 13.42
CA ASP A 100 -9.08 4.21 12.93
C ASP A 100 -9.54 5.28 11.94
N ASP A 101 -8.78 6.37 11.80
CA ASP A 101 -9.09 7.51 10.93
C ASP A 101 -8.33 7.48 9.60
N LEU A 102 -7.76 6.34 9.25
CA LEU A 102 -7.06 6.12 7.98
C LEU A 102 -8.03 5.73 6.85
N TYR A 103 -7.59 6.04 5.63
CA TYR A 103 -8.20 5.52 4.41
C TYR A 103 -7.29 4.40 3.88
N VAL A 104 -7.71 3.16 3.99
CA VAL A 104 -6.89 2.01 3.60
C VAL A 104 -7.41 1.41 2.31
N LEU A 105 -6.54 1.38 1.29
CA LEU A 105 -6.79 0.77 0.00
C LEU A 105 -6.18 -0.62 -0.05
N ASN A 106 -6.92 -1.59 -0.54
CA ASN A 106 -6.38 -2.91 -0.83
C ASN A 106 -7.07 -3.54 -2.06
N SER A 107 -6.55 -4.66 -2.56
CA SER A 107 -7.01 -5.23 -3.81
C SER A 107 -6.81 -6.73 -3.88
N PHE A 108 -7.68 -7.39 -4.63
CA PHE A 108 -7.52 -8.79 -5.03
C PHE A 108 -6.46 -8.99 -6.13
N SER A 109 -5.91 -7.91 -6.68
CA SER A 109 -5.02 -7.98 -7.86
C SER A 109 -3.67 -8.64 -7.61
N LYS A 110 -3.11 -8.58 -6.39
CA LYS A 110 -1.72 -8.97 -6.12
C LYS A 110 -1.64 -10.29 -5.37
N TYR A 111 -1.77 -10.29 -4.06
CA TYR A 111 -1.68 -11.50 -3.26
C TYR A 111 -2.67 -12.59 -3.73
N PHE A 112 -3.91 -12.21 -4.02
CA PHE A 112 -4.95 -13.12 -4.48
C PHE A 112 -4.89 -13.45 -5.98
N ASN A 113 -3.93 -12.89 -6.72
CA ASN A 113 -3.69 -13.15 -8.13
C ASN A 113 -4.91 -12.91 -9.06
N MET A 114 -5.78 -12.00 -8.67
CA MET A 114 -7.00 -11.65 -9.41
C MET A 114 -6.88 -10.33 -10.20
N THR A 115 -5.72 -10.04 -10.78
CA THR A 115 -5.45 -8.75 -11.45
C THR A 115 -6.48 -8.39 -12.53
N GLY A 116 -6.87 -9.34 -13.35
CA GLY A 116 -7.84 -9.15 -14.44
C GLY A 116 -9.30 -8.99 -13.98
N TRP A 117 -9.63 -9.38 -12.75
CA TRP A 117 -10.98 -9.33 -12.20
C TRP A 117 -11.43 -7.94 -11.76
N ARG A 118 -10.50 -6.99 -11.64
CA ARG A 118 -10.76 -5.59 -11.29
C ARG A 118 -11.56 -5.43 -10.00
N LEU A 119 -11.12 -6.06 -8.92
CA LEU A 119 -11.76 -6.04 -7.61
C LEU A 119 -10.78 -5.57 -6.52
N GLY A 120 -11.27 -4.75 -5.62
CA GLY A 120 -10.55 -4.26 -4.44
C GLY A 120 -11.53 -3.74 -3.40
N TRP A 121 -10.99 -3.23 -2.32
CA TRP A 121 -11.80 -2.61 -1.25
C TRP A 121 -11.11 -1.38 -0.69
N LEU A 122 -11.92 -0.53 -0.11
CA LEU A 122 -11.51 0.69 0.59
C LEU A 122 -12.12 0.66 1.99
N VAL A 123 -11.29 0.81 3.01
CA VAL A 123 -11.74 1.04 4.38
C VAL A 123 -11.61 2.53 4.67
N VAL A 124 -12.65 3.12 5.22
CA VAL A 124 -12.72 4.54 5.55
C VAL A 124 -13.35 4.72 6.94
N PRO A 125 -13.14 5.86 7.60
CA PRO A 125 -13.90 6.20 8.80
C PRO A 125 -15.41 6.06 8.58
N GLU A 126 -16.14 5.49 9.52
CA GLU A 126 -17.56 5.12 9.39
C GLU A 126 -18.44 6.29 8.94
N VAL A 127 -18.16 7.50 9.44
CA VAL A 127 -18.89 8.73 9.08
C VAL A 127 -18.82 9.06 7.59
N LEU A 128 -17.83 8.55 6.86
CA LEU A 128 -17.65 8.79 5.43
C LEU A 128 -18.25 7.70 4.54
N VAL A 129 -18.63 6.56 5.11
CA VAL A 129 -19.21 5.44 4.34
C VAL A 129 -20.36 5.91 3.45
N PRO A 130 -21.37 6.66 3.93
CA PRO A 130 -22.49 7.08 3.08
C PRO A 130 -22.06 8.00 1.92
N VAL A 131 -21.00 8.79 2.12
CA VAL A 131 -20.47 9.68 1.07
C VAL A 131 -19.75 8.87 0.00
N ILE A 132 -18.90 7.92 0.42
CA ILE A 132 -18.15 7.04 -0.48
C ILE A 132 -19.10 6.13 -1.27
N GLU A 133 -20.12 5.56 -0.63
CA GLU A 133 -21.14 4.75 -1.30
C GLU A 133 -21.87 5.53 -2.39
N ARG A 134 -22.26 6.78 -2.09
CA ARG A 134 -22.89 7.66 -3.07
C ARG A 134 -21.98 7.98 -4.25
N LEU A 135 -20.69 8.22 -4.00
CA LEU A 135 -19.70 8.44 -5.05
C LEU A 135 -19.54 7.17 -5.91
N ALA A 136 -19.36 6.03 -5.29
CA ALA A 136 -19.22 4.74 -5.98
C ALA A 136 -20.43 4.43 -6.85
N GLN A 137 -21.64 4.60 -6.30
CA GLN A 137 -22.91 4.39 -7.00
C GLN A 137 -23.02 5.25 -8.26
N ASN A 138 -22.55 6.50 -8.21
CA ASN A 138 -22.67 7.42 -9.35
C ASN A 138 -21.50 7.31 -10.35
N LEU A 139 -20.33 6.83 -9.92
CA LEU A 139 -19.15 6.71 -10.78
C LEU A 139 -19.12 5.37 -11.55
N PHE A 140 -19.53 4.27 -10.92
CA PHE A 140 -19.44 2.93 -11.52
C PHE A 140 -20.50 1.93 -11.06
N ILE A 141 -21.48 2.36 -10.24
CA ILE A 141 -22.61 1.59 -9.72
C ILE A 141 -22.15 0.57 -8.67
N CYS A 142 -21.44 -0.47 -9.07
CA CYS A 142 -20.86 -1.49 -8.18
C CYS A 142 -19.71 -2.24 -8.89
N ALA A 143 -18.92 -2.96 -8.11
CA ALA A 143 -17.97 -3.90 -8.67
C ALA A 143 -18.70 -5.07 -9.35
N SER A 144 -18.07 -5.71 -10.35
CA SER A 144 -18.65 -6.85 -11.07
C SER A 144 -19.10 -7.96 -10.11
N THR A 145 -20.37 -8.37 -10.18
CA THR A 145 -20.93 -9.46 -9.37
C THR A 145 -20.15 -10.76 -9.55
N VAL A 146 -19.73 -11.06 -10.78
CA VAL A 146 -18.92 -12.26 -11.08
C VAL A 146 -17.57 -12.19 -10.37
N ALA A 147 -16.92 -11.02 -10.35
CA ALA A 147 -15.66 -10.83 -9.64
C ALA A 147 -15.84 -11.01 -8.12
N GLN A 148 -16.92 -10.47 -7.54
CA GLN A 148 -17.22 -10.61 -6.12
C GLN A 148 -17.46 -12.08 -5.73
N LEU A 149 -18.26 -12.82 -6.52
CA LEU A 149 -18.51 -14.24 -6.28
C LEU A 149 -17.22 -15.07 -6.42
N ALA A 150 -16.40 -14.80 -7.44
CA ALA A 150 -15.11 -15.46 -7.62
C ALA A 150 -14.15 -15.19 -6.44
N ALA A 151 -14.17 -13.99 -5.87
CA ALA A 151 -13.32 -13.62 -4.75
C ALA A 151 -13.60 -14.42 -3.47
N LEU A 152 -14.81 -14.98 -3.31
CA LEU A 152 -15.11 -15.86 -2.16
C LEU A 152 -14.20 -17.09 -2.15
N ALA A 153 -13.84 -17.62 -3.30
CA ALA A 153 -12.91 -18.74 -3.41
C ALA A 153 -11.46 -18.40 -2.97
N CYS A 154 -11.09 -17.13 -2.95
CA CYS A 154 -9.77 -16.70 -2.48
C CYS A 154 -9.53 -17.02 -1.00
N PHE A 155 -10.58 -17.15 -0.22
CA PHE A 155 -10.50 -17.41 1.23
C PHE A 155 -10.60 -18.89 1.57
N ALA A 156 -10.73 -19.78 0.58
CA ALA A 156 -10.68 -21.22 0.80
C ALA A 156 -9.28 -21.64 1.27
N PRO A 157 -9.16 -22.62 2.20
CA PRO A 157 -7.86 -23.05 2.72
C PRO A 157 -6.87 -23.44 1.61
N GLU A 158 -7.33 -24.09 0.56
CA GLU A 158 -6.51 -24.51 -0.59
C GLU A 158 -5.96 -23.30 -1.36
N SER A 159 -6.77 -22.26 -1.54
CA SER A 159 -6.36 -21.03 -2.21
C SER A 159 -5.32 -20.28 -1.37
N LEU A 160 -5.55 -20.16 -0.07
CA LEU A 160 -4.61 -19.52 0.85
C LEU A 160 -3.26 -20.26 0.88
N ALA A 161 -3.29 -21.61 0.92
CA ALA A 161 -2.07 -22.42 0.87
C ALA A 161 -1.27 -22.18 -0.42
N GLU A 162 -1.97 -22.05 -1.56
CA GLU A 162 -1.32 -21.74 -2.84
C GLU A 162 -0.72 -20.33 -2.87
N TYR A 163 -1.41 -19.32 -2.31
CA TYR A 163 -0.84 -17.95 -2.24
C TYR A 163 0.41 -17.91 -1.36
N GLU A 164 0.40 -18.60 -0.23
CA GLU A 164 1.58 -18.71 0.63
C GLU A 164 2.74 -19.45 -0.05
N ARG A 165 2.47 -20.49 -0.81
CA ARG A 165 3.48 -21.18 -1.63
C ARG A 165 4.09 -20.21 -2.66
N ARG A 166 3.27 -19.41 -3.33
CA ARG A 166 3.74 -18.39 -4.30
C ARG A 166 4.55 -17.29 -3.61
N ARG A 167 4.13 -16.82 -2.45
CA ARG A 167 4.88 -15.84 -1.65
C ARG A 167 6.27 -16.37 -1.30
N ALA A 168 6.35 -17.63 -0.84
CA ALA A 168 7.62 -18.28 -0.54
C ALA A 168 8.51 -18.39 -1.80
N GLU A 169 7.94 -18.70 -2.94
CA GLU A 169 8.67 -18.75 -4.22
C GLU A 169 9.20 -17.36 -4.62
N PHE A 170 8.42 -16.30 -4.48
CA PHE A 170 8.90 -14.94 -4.74
C PHE A 170 10.05 -14.54 -3.80
N LYS A 171 9.95 -14.91 -2.50
CA LYS A 171 11.04 -14.73 -1.57
C LYS A 171 12.32 -15.44 -2.03
N ALA A 172 12.23 -16.71 -2.42
CA ALA A 172 13.36 -17.49 -2.89
C ALA A 172 13.98 -16.86 -4.15
N ARG A 173 13.17 -16.34 -5.07
CA ARG A 173 13.66 -15.63 -6.25
C ARG A 173 14.39 -14.34 -5.89
N ARG A 174 13.86 -13.53 -4.99
CA ARG A 174 14.53 -12.33 -4.47
C ARG A 174 15.88 -12.69 -3.86
N ASP A 175 15.89 -13.67 -2.98
CA ASP A 175 17.09 -14.07 -2.23
C ASP A 175 18.20 -14.65 -3.15
N TYR A 176 17.82 -15.22 -4.29
CA TYR A 176 18.74 -15.63 -5.34
C TYR A 176 19.18 -14.46 -6.24
N PHE A 177 18.23 -13.63 -6.64
CA PHE A 177 18.45 -12.64 -7.70
C PHE A 177 19.31 -11.46 -7.23
N ILE A 178 19.14 -11.00 -5.99
CA ILE A 178 19.93 -9.87 -5.46
C ILE A 178 21.43 -10.17 -5.43
N PRO A 179 21.92 -11.29 -4.86
CA PRO A 179 23.33 -11.66 -4.94
C PRO A 179 23.83 -11.78 -6.39
N ALA A 180 23.04 -12.42 -7.27
CA ALA A 180 23.43 -12.59 -8.66
C ALA A 180 23.58 -11.25 -9.41
N LEU A 181 22.75 -10.25 -9.11
CA LEU A 181 22.92 -8.88 -9.63
C LEU A 181 24.22 -8.24 -9.12
N ASN A 182 24.50 -8.37 -7.83
CA ASN A 182 25.71 -7.82 -7.23
C ASN A 182 26.99 -8.46 -7.85
N ASP A 183 26.98 -9.74 -8.13
CA ASP A 183 28.08 -10.44 -8.81
C ASP A 183 28.31 -9.92 -10.24
N LEU A 184 27.28 -9.40 -10.87
CA LEU A 184 27.35 -8.71 -12.17
C LEU A 184 27.73 -7.22 -12.06
N GLY A 185 28.02 -6.72 -10.87
CA GLY A 185 28.33 -5.31 -10.60
C GLY A 185 27.09 -4.37 -10.60
N LEU A 186 25.88 -4.94 -10.56
CA LEU A 186 24.62 -4.21 -10.47
C LEU A 186 24.18 -4.16 -9.00
N THR A 187 24.47 -3.07 -8.33
CA THR A 187 24.16 -2.92 -6.91
C THR A 187 22.66 -2.73 -6.67
N VAL A 188 22.08 -3.55 -5.81
CA VAL A 188 20.75 -3.36 -5.24
C VAL A 188 20.93 -2.65 -3.89
N PRO A 189 20.63 -1.34 -3.78
CA PRO A 189 20.99 -0.56 -2.59
C PRO A 189 20.18 -0.94 -1.35
N VAL A 190 18.96 -1.43 -1.53
CA VAL A 190 18.07 -1.87 -0.45
C VAL A 190 17.31 -3.10 -0.95
N ALA A 191 17.40 -4.20 -0.23
CA ALA A 191 16.59 -5.37 -0.52
C ALA A 191 15.11 -5.07 -0.21
N PRO A 192 14.16 -5.42 -1.10
CA PRO A 192 12.74 -5.23 -0.83
C PRO A 192 12.25 -6.13 0.30
N ASP A 193 11.44 -5.59 1.21
CA ASP A 193 10.78 -6.35 2.27
C ASP A 193 9.65 -7.23 1.73
N GLY A 194 9.10 -6.86 0.58
CA GLY A 194 8.02 -7.60 -0.06
C GLY A 194 7.73 -7.15 -1.49
N ALA A 195 6.91 -7.88 -2.18
CA ALA A 195 6.28 -7.61 -3.47
C ALA A 195 7.20 -7.57 -4.71
N PHE A 196 8.48 -7.23 -4.56
CA PHE A 196 9.42 -7.00 -5.67
C PHE A 196 10.70 -7.79 -5.50
#